data_512ec72b57c84e7e65ca84a9c896ad2f
#
_entry.id   512ec72b57c84e7e65ca84a9c896ad2f
#
_cell.length_a   1.000
_cell.length_b   1.000
_cell.length_c   1.000
_cell.angle_alpha   90.00
_cell.angle_beta   90.00
_cell.angle_gamma   90.00
#
_symmetry.space_group_name_H-M   'P 1'
#
loop_
_entity.id
_entity.type
_entity.pdbx_description
1 polymer ?
#
loop_
_entity_poly.entity_id
_entity_poly.type
_entity_poly.pdbx_seq_one_letter_code
_entity_poly.pdbx_strand_id
1 'polypeptide(L)'
;MEYSYKRLTVDSYIELLYKEGFQKSKYEYDQLKEIIEEIGIFRFKGYVKAFRKDVSEYSIDDVLELYNLDRQISINFFKSTFQIEIKLKAYLIEIAYSLTDNPFFYLLKDSYVDNFKLSDESIYDWEVKELKNKKMKYIFIIEIII
;
A
#
# COMPACT_ATOMS: atom_id res chain seq x y z
N MET A 1 23.99 26.34 -8.88
CA MET A 1 23.34 26.65 -7.60
C MET A 1 23.85 25.64 -6.59
N GLU A 2 24.68 26.07 -5.65
CA GLU A 2 25.08 25.23 -4.53
C GLU A 2 23.95 25.16 -3.51
N TYR A 3 23.42 23.97 -3.23
CA TYR A 3 22.45 23.75 -2.19
C TYR A 3 23.13 23.89 -0.82
N SER A 4 22.90 24.99 -0.12
CA SER A 4 23.48 25.27 1.19
C SER A 4 22.72 24.64 2.37
N TYR A 5 21.69 23.84 2.12
CA TYR A 5 20.88 23.21 3.17
C TYR A 5 21.58 21.98 3.73
N LYS A 6 21.88 21.99 5.04
CA LYS A 6 22.37 20.80 5.74
C LYS A 6 21.29 19.69 5.71
N ARG A 7 21.74 18.45 5.51
CA ARG A 7 20.89 17.28 5.61
C ARG A 7 20.28 17.24 7.02
N LEU A 8 18.96 17.10 7.11
CA LEU A 8 18.28 16.88 8.37
C LEU A 8 18.61 15.47 8.88
N THR A 9 19.22 15.38 10.05
CA THR A 9 19.47 14.11 10.75
C THR A 9 18.36 13.88 11.77
N VAL A 10 18.18 12.61 12.21
CA VAL A 10 17.20 12.29 13.26
C VAL A 10 17.52 13.02 14.53
N ASP A 11 18.80 13.07 14.92
CA ASP A 11 19.26 13.80 16.11
C ASP A 11 18.83 15.27 16.08
N SER A 12 19.17 15.98 14.99
CA SER A 12 18.80 17.39 14.84
C SER A 12 17.28 17.61 14.79
N TYR A 13 16.53 16.60 14.37
CA TYR A 13 15.07 16.70 14.33
C TYR A 13 14.43 16.48 15.69
N ILE A 14 14.93 15.51 16.49
CA ILE A 14 14.48 15.32 17.88
C ILE A 14 14.74 16.57 18.71
N GLU A 15 15.95 17.15 18.60
CA GLU A 15 16.27 18.41 19.28
C GLU A 15 15.35 19.56 18.85
N LEU A 16 15.02 19.63 17.57
CA LEU A 16 14.07 20.63 17.04
C LEU A 16 12.68 20.46 17.66
N LEU A 17 12.17 19.22 17.78
CA LEU A 17 10.86 18.96 18.37
C LEU A 17 10.80 19.40 19.83
N TYR A 18 11.83 19.08 20.61
CA TYR A 18 11.92 19.55 22.00
C TYR A 18 12.00 21.07 22.09
N LYS A 19 12.71 21.71 21.17
CA LYS A 19 12.79 23.17 21.08
C LYS A 19 11.45 23.81 20.66
N GLU A 20 10.67 23.13 19.82
CA GLU A 20 9.32 23.54 19.42
C GLU A 20 8.31 23.39 20.57
N GLY A 21 8.64 22.69 21.65
CA GLY A 21 7.82 22.57 22.86
C GLY A 21 7.19 21.21 23.08
N PHE A 22 7.51 20.20 22.29
CA PHE A 22 7.06 18.82 22.55
C PHE A 22 7.60 18.33 23.90
N GLN A 23 6.74 17.62 24.64
CA GLN A 23 7.15 16.99 25.89
C GLN A 23 8.11 15.83 25.60
N LYS A 24 8.95 15.54 26.59
CA LYS A 24 9.93 14.45 26.49
C LYS A 24 9.24 13.11 26.32
N SER A 25 9.85 12.27 25.49
CA SER A 25 9.44 10.87 25.34
C SER A 25 9.76 10.06 26.59
N LYS A 26 8.99 8.99 26.83
CA LYS A 26 9.28 7.95 27.82
C LYS A 26 10.46 7.05 27.43
N TYR A 27 10.80 7.05 26.12
CA TYR A 27 11.94 6.28 25.62
C TYR A 27 13.26 6.99 25.88
N GLU A 28 14.31 6.22 26.15
CA GLU A 28 15.68 6.74 26.15
C GLU A 28 16.02 7.30 24.77
N TYR A 29 16.93 8.29 24.75
CA TYR A 29 17.25 9.04 23.53
C TYR A 29 17.65 8.13 22.35
N ASP A 30 18.53 7.14 22.62
CA ASP A 30 19.02 6.22 21.58
C ASP A 30 17.90 5.32 21.05
N GLN A 31 17.01 4.85 21.93
CA GLN A 31 15.84 4.06 21.53
C GLN A 31 14.88 4.88 20.68
N LEU A 32 14.60 6.12 21.08
CA LEU A 32 13.75 7.03 20.32
C LEU A 32 14.32 7.31 18.94
N LYS A 33 15.62 7.50 18.85
CA LYS A 33 16.35 7.70 17.60
C LYS A 33 16.20 6.49 16.68
N GLU A 34 16.43 5.29 17.18
CA GLU A 34 16.29 4.05 16.44
C GLU A 34 14.86 3.88 15.89
N ILE A 35 13.84 4.12 16.73
CA ILE A 35 12.43 4.05 16.32
C ILE A 35 12.14 5.05 15.18
N ILE A 36 12.63 6.28 15.29
CA ILE A 36 12.38 7.30 14.24
C ILE A 36 13.18 6.97 12.97
N GLU A 37 14.36 6.36 13.07
CA GLU A 37 15.14 5.87 11.92
C GLU A 37 14.41 4.75 11.18
N GLU A 38 13.79 3.80 11.89
CA GLU A 38 12.98 2.73 11.31
C GLU A 38 11.73 3.27 10.60
N ILE A 39 11.04 4.23 11.20
CA ILE A 39 9.87 4.88 10.59
C ILE A 39 10.28 5.67 9.33
N GLY A 40 11.45 6.27 9.37
CA GLY A 40 11.96 7.24 8.42
C GLY A 40 11.51 8.67 8.74
N ILE A 41 12.48 9.58 8.82
CA ILE A 41 12.30 10.97 9.27
C ILE A 41 11.19 11.73 8.50
N PHE A 42 11.08 11.51 7.17
CA PHE A 42 10.06 12.20 6.37
C PHE A 42 8.66 11.72 6.68
N ARG A 43 8.51 10.42 6.91
CA ARG A 43 7.23 9.83 7.30
C ARG A 43 6.83 10.28 8.68
N PHE A 44 7.74 10.23 9.63
CA PHE A 44 7.53 10.70 11.00
C PHE A 44 7.12 12.19 11.03
N LYS A 45 7.77 13.06 10.25
CA LYS A 45 7.35 14.47 10.07
C LYS A 45 5.91 14.65 9.62
N GLY A 46 5.39 13.70 8.84
CA GLY A 46 3.99 13.70 8.41
C GLY A 46 3.04 13.63 9.60
N TYR A 47 3.32 12.74 10.55
CA TYR A 47 2.51 12.57 11.77
C TYR A 47 2.67 13.74 12.73
N VAL A 48 3.88 14.28 12.90
CA VAL A 48 4.13 15.48 13.73
C VAL A 48 3.24 16.66 13.33
N LYS A 49 2.90 16.79 12.05
CA LYS A 49 2.03 17.88 11.57
C LYS A 49 0.64 17.88 12.22
N ALA A 50 0.13 16.72 12.64
CA ALA A 50 -1.16 16.62 13.29
C ALA A 50 -1.21 17.34 14.65
N PHE A 51 -0.04 17.45 15.31
CA PHE A 51 0.08 18.00 16.67
C PHE A 51 0.59 19.45 16.72
N ARG A 52 0.80 20.10 15.58
CA ARG A 52 1.44 21.43 15.52
C ARG A 52 0.63 22.58 16.10
N LYS A 53 -0.66 22.40 16.37
CA LYS A 53 -1.50 23.51 16.87
C LYS A 53 -1.28 23.77 18.37
N ASP A 54 -1.03 22.70 19.15
CA ASP A 54 -0.91 22.76 20.61
C ASP A 54 0.25 21.91 21.09
N VAL A 55 1.45 22.19 20.58
CA VAL A 55 2.66 21.36 20.71
C VAL A 55 3.01 21.03 22.16
N SER A 56 2.76 22.00 23.08
CA SER A 56 3.09 21.85 24.51
C SER A 56 2.21 20.84 25.26
N GLU A 57 1.09 20.46 24.69
CA GLU A 57 0.18 19.47 25.29
C GLU A 57 0.57 18.02 24.93
N TYR A 58 1.41 17.85 23.92
CA TYR A 58 1.74 16.54 23.36
C TYR A 58 3.22 16.18 23.55
N SER A 59 3.44 14.89 23.69
CA SER A 59 4.77 14.29 23.70
C SER A 59 5.13 13.69 22.33
N ILE A 60 6.37 13.33 22.15
CA ILE A 60 6.78 12.56 20.96
C ILE A 60 6.12 11.18 20.97
N ASP A 61 5.76 10.65 22.14
CA ASP A 61 5.06 9.36 22.26
C ASP A 61 3.66 9.39 21.65
N ASP A 62 2.95 10.52 21.75
CA ASP A 62 1.63 10.68 21.12
C ASP A 62 1.73 10.60 19.59
N VAL A 63 2.83 11.12 19.03
CA VAL A 63 3.12 11.00 17.59
C VAL A 63 3.38 9.55 17.21
N LEU A 64 4.12 8.81 18.03
CA LEU A 64 4.39 7.39 17.84
C LEU A 64 3.11 6.55 17.97
N GLU A 65 2.23 6.88 18.89
CA GLU A 65 0.94 6.23 19.05
C GLU A 65 0.05 6.43 17.81
N LEU A 66 0.01 7.65 17.27
CA LEU A 66 -0.71 7.92 16.02
C LEU A 66 -0.14 7.11 14.85
N TYR A 67 1.19 7.03 14.73
CA TYR A 67 1.85 6.19 13.72
C TYR A 67 1.46 4.71 13.88
N ASN A 68 1.48 4.18 15.11
CA ASN A 68 1.12 2.80 15.37
C ASN A 68 -0.34 2.52 15.08
N LEU A 69 -1.24 3.44 15.41
CA LEU A 69 -2.66 3.34 15.08
C LEU A 69 -2.88 3.28 13.56
N ASP A 70 -2.29 4.20 12.82
CA ASP A 70 -2.38 4.21 11.35
C ASP A 70 -1.86 2.91 10.75
N ARG A 71 -0.75 2.39 11.25
CA ARG A 71 -0.19 1.11 10.83
C ARG A 71 -1.15 -0.06 11.10
N GLN A 72 -1.77 -0.10 12.28
CA GLN A 72 -2.73 -1.15 12.64
C GLN A 72 -3.98 -1.10 11.76
N ILE A 73 -4.51 0.11 11.51
CA ILE A 73 -5.65 0.30 10.62
C ILE A 73 -5.29 -0.19 9.21
N SER A 74 -4.14 0.20 8.71
CA SER A 74 -3.66 -0.21 7.38
C SER A 74 -3.54 -1.73 7.25
N ILE A 75 -2.92 -2.39 8.23
CA ILE A 75 -2.77 -3.86 8.25
C ILE A 75 -4.15 -4.55 8.26
N ASN A 76 -5.07 -4.09 9.09
CA ASN A 76 -6.41 -4.67 9.18
C ASN A 76 -7.21 -4.44 7.89
N PHE A 77 -7.07 -3.27 7.28
CA PHE A 77 -7.70 -2.97 6.00
C PHE A 77 -7.18 -3.89 4.88
N PHE A 78 -5.86 -4.03 4.75
CA PHE A 78 -5.26 -4.93 3.76
C PHE A 78 -5.70 -6.38 3.98
N LYS A 79 -5.69 -6.85 5.23
CA LYS A 79 -6.15 -8.20 5.56
C LYS A 79 -7.60 -8.45 5.15
N SER A 80 -8.48 -7.50 5.41
CA SER A 80 -9.89 -7.59 5.06
C SER A 80 -10.10 -7.55 3.54
N THR A 81 -9.40 -6.64 2.86
CA THR A 81 -9.44 -6.52 1.39
C THR A 81 -8.98 -7.81 0.72
N PHE A 82 -7.89 -8.40 1.20
CA PHE A 82 -7.39 -9.67 0.69
C PHE A 82 -8.41 -10.81 0.84
N GLN A 83 -9.09 -10.89 1.98
CA GLN A 83 -10.14 -11.90 2.18
C GLN A 83 -11.35 -11.69 1.25
N ILE A 84 -11.74 -10.43 1.01
CA ILE A 84 -12.82 -10.09 0.07
C ILE A 84 -12.41 -10.50 -1.33
N GLU A 85 -11.18 -10.18 -1.74
CA GLU A 85 -10.65 -10.54 -3.05
C GLU A 85 -10.68 -12.05 -3.31
N ILE A 86 -10.21 -12.86 -2.35
CA ILE A 86 -10.24 -14.32 -2.48
C ILE A 86 -11.67 -14.83 -2.64
N LYS A 87 -12.59 -14.35 -1.79
CA LYS A 87 -14.00 -14.76 -1.87
C LYS A 87 -14.64 -14.35 -3.18
N LEU A 88 -14.37 -13.12 -3.63
CA LEU A 88 -14.90 -12.63 -4.90
C LEU A 88 -14.40 -13.46 -6.08
N LYS A 89 -13.12 -13.78 -6.11
CA LYS A 89 -12.53 -14.66 -7.13
C LYS A 89 -13.20 -16.04 -7.13
N ALA A 90 -13.37 -16.65 -5.95
CA ALA A 90 -14.03 -17.94 -5.82
C ALA A 90 -15.48 -17.89 -6.35
N TYR A 91 -16.26 -16.89 -5.96
CA TYR A 91 -17.65 -16.72 -6.47
C TYR A 91 -17.71 -16.49 -7.97
N LEU A 92 -16.81 -15.68 -8.52
CA LEU A 92 -16.77 -15.46 -9.97
C LEU A 92 -16.47 -16.75 -10.71
N ILE A 93 -15.57 -17.57 -10.23
CA ILE A 93 -15.26 -18.88 -10.81
C ILE A 93 -16.46 -19.80 -10.72
N GLU A 94 -17.15 -19.90 -9.58
CA GLU A 94 -18.35 -20.70 -9.40
C GLU A 94 -19.48 -20.28 -10.37
N ILE A 95 -19.72 -18.97 -10.47
CA ILE A 95 -20.72 -18.44 -11.40
C ILE A 95 -20.34 -18.79 -12.84
N ALA A 96 -19.08 -18.60 -13.22
CA ALA A 96 -18.61 -18.92 -14.55
C ALA A 96 -18.79 -20.42 -14.87
N TYR A 97 -18.46 -21.31 -13.93
CA TYR A 97 -18.69 -22.76 -14.10
C TYR A 97 -20.19 -23.13 -14.13
N SER A 98 -21.05 -22.37 -13.46
CA SER A 98 -22.51 -22.61 -13.55
C SER A 98 -23.10 -22.20 -14.89
N LEU A 99 -22.43 -21.32 -15.63
CA LEU A 99 -22.88 -20.83 -16.94
C LEU A 99 -22.32 -21.67 -18.11
N THR A 100 -21.30 -22.48 -17.86
CA THR A 100 -20.65 -23.30 -18.88
C THR A 100 -20.07 -24.59 -18.30
N ASP A 101 -20.32 -25.71 -18.98
CA ASP A 101 -19.70 -27.00 -18.61
C ASP A 101 -18.23 -27.12 -19.02
N ASN A 102 -17.67 -26.08 -19.64
CA ASN A 102 -16.30 -26.07 -20.10
C ASN A 102 -15.37 -25.47 -19.08
N PRO A 103 -14.48 -26.25 -18.43
CA PRO A 103 -13.51 -25.73 -17.45
C PRO A 103 -12.49 -24.75 -18.07
N PHE A 104 -12.40 -24.69 -19.39
CA PHE A 104 -11.51 -23.81 -20.13
C PHE A 104 -12.22 -22.62 -20.78
N PHE A 105 -13.42 -22.23 -20.26
CA PHE A 105 -14.21 -21.14 -20.80
C PHE A 105 -13.43 -19.84 -20.99
N TYR A 106 -12.48 -19.56 -20.10
CA TYR A 106 -11.62 -18.36 -20.13
C TYR A 106 -10.62 -18.35 -21.32
N LEU A 107 -10.47 -19.47 -22.04
CA LEU A 107 -9.69 -19.51 -23.28
C LEU A 107 -10.52 -19.25 -24.52
N LEU A 108 -11.86 -19.18 -24.39
CA LEU A 108 -12.75 -18.98 -25.51
C LEU A 108 -13.04 -17.50 -25.69
N LYS A 109 -12.89 -17.02 -26.93
CA LYS A 109 -13.18 -15.60 -27.27
C LYS A 109 -14.59 -15.20 -26.90
N ASP A 110 -15.55 -16.09 -27.15
CA ASP A 110 -16.99 -15.86 -26.93
C ASP A 110 -17.36 -15.74 -25.42
N SER A 111 -16.43 -16.09 -24.53
CA SER A 111 -16.62 -15.91 -23.08
C SER A 111 -16.35 -14.49 -22.59
N TYR A 112 -15.84 -13.62 -23.46
CA TYR A 112 -15.52 -12.24 -23.13
C TYR A 112 -16.52 -11.28 -23.74
N VAL A 113 -16.83 -10.21 -23.02
CA VAL A 113 -17.73 -9.15 -23.51
C VAL A 113 -16.97 -8.28 -24.52
N ASP A 114 -17.40 -8.30 -25.77
CA ASP A 114 -16.74 -7.59 -26.88
C ASP A 114 -16.59 -6.07 -26.67
N ASN A 115 -17.33 -5.49 -25.74
CA ASN A 115 -17.39 -4.04 -25.51
C ASN A 115 -16.56 -3.55 -24.32
N PHE A 116 -15.83 -4.43 -23.64
CA PHE A 116 -14.98 -4.00 -22.54
C PHE A 116 -13.65 -3.53 -23.13
N LYS A 117 -13.49 -2.22 -23.27
CA LYS A 117 -12.27 -1.60 -23.78
C LYS A 117 -11.46 -0.98 -22.63
N LEU A 118 -10.19 -1.33 -22.56
CA LEU A 118 -9.17 -0.50 -21.92
C LEU A 118 -8.57 0.37 -23.04
N SER A 119 -8.83 1.66 -23.02
CA SER A 119 -8.48 2.56 -24.14
C SER A 119 -9.17 2.17 -25.47
N ASP A 120 -8.45 2.10 -26.56
CA ASP A 120 -8.97 1.79 -27.90
C ASP A 120 -8.88 0.30 -28.26
N GLU A 121 -8.33 -0.55 -27.40
CA GLU A 121 -8.23 -2.00 -27.60
C GLU A 121 -9.12 -2.75 -26.59
N SER A 122 -9.77 -3.85 -27.02
CA SER A 122 -10.45 -4.73 -26.07
C SER A 122 -9.42 -5.44 -25.18
N ILE A 123 -9.75 -5.71 -23.91
CA ILE A 123 -8.90 -6.48 -23.01
C ILE A 123 -8.49 -7.80 -23.67
N TYR A 124 -9.45 -8.47 -24.33
CA TYR A 124 -9.19 -9.71 -25.04
C TYR A 124 -8.10 -9.55 -26.11
N ASP A 125 -8.16 -8.52 -26.95
CA ASP A 125 -7.21 -8.32 -28.03
C ASP A 125 -5.82 -8.00 -27.48
N TRP A 126 -5.75 -7.25 -26.38
CA TRP A 126 -4.50 -6.96 -25.67
C TRP A 126 -3.88 -8.23 -25.07
N GLU A 127 -4.64 -9.05 -24.35
CA GLU A 127 -4.16 -10.29 -23.73
C GLU A 127 -3.73 -11.32 -24.77
N VAL A 128 -4.47 -11.50 -25.84
CA VAL A 128 -4.11 -12.41 -26.93
C VAL A 128 -2.85 -11.96 -27.64
N LYS A 129 -2.64 -10.66 -27.81
CA LYS A 129 -1.43 -10.09 -28.41
C LYS A 129 -0.20 -10.32 -27.51
N GLU A 130 -0.35 -10.09 -26.20
CA GLU A 130 0.70 -10.34 -25.18
C GLU A 130 1.03 -11.84 -25.11
N LEU A 131 0.06 -12.74 -25.07
CA LEU A 131 0.24 -14.18 -25.05
C LEU A 131 0.94 -14.72 -26.30
N LYS A 132 0.62 -14.16 -27.47
CA LYS A 132 1.31 -14.52 -28.73
C LYS A 132 2.76 -14.06 -28.73
N ASN A 133 3.04 -12.87 -28.21
CA ASN A 133 4.38 -12.31 -28.18
C ASN A 133 5.31 -13.02 -27.17
N LYS A 134 4.78 -13.48 -26.05
CA LYS A 134 5.59 -14.09 -24.97
C LYS A 134 5.79 -15.60 -25.09
N LYS A 135 5.17 -16.29 -26.06
CA LYS A 135 5.18 -17.78 -26.12
C LYS A 135 4.75 -18.47 -24.79
N MET A 136 4.10 -17.74 -23.88
CA MET A 136 3.74 -18.23 -22.54
C MET A 136 2.26 -18.57 -22.46
N LYS A 137 1.88 -19.71 -23.03
CA LYS A 137 0.49 -20.20 -23.04
C LYS A 137 -0.08 -20.60 -21.66
N TYR A 138 0.71 -20.58 -20.57
CA TYR A 138 0.30 -21.23 -19.31
C TYR A 138 0.57 -20.46 -18.03
N ILE A 139 1.28 -19.34 -18.04
CA ILE A 139 1.66 -18.64 -16.80
C ILE A 139 0.65 -17.55 -16.36
N PHE A 140 -0.04 -16.93 -17.30
CA PHE A 140 -0.96 -15.82 -17.00
C PHE A 140 -2.26 -16.22 -16.28
N ILE A 141 -2.67 -17.46 -16.41
CA ILE A 141 -3.90 -17.96 -15.75
C ILE A 141 -3.70 -18.10 -14.24
N ILE A 142 -2.48 -18.37 -13.81
CA ILE A 142 -2.14 -18.53 -12.39
C ILE A 142 -2.08 -17.17 -11.68
N GLU A 143 -1.63 -16.10 -12.35
CA GLU A 143 -1.53 -14.75 -11.75
C GLU A 143 -2.87 -14.02 -11.58
N ILE A 144 -3.91 -14.38 -12.35
CA ILE A 144 -5.26 -13.81 -12.19
C ILE A 144 -6.07 -14.56 -11.13
N ILE A 145 -5.73 -15.84 -10.89
CA ILE A 145 -6.46 -16.70 -9.95
C ILE A 145 -5.74 -16.85 -8.60
N ILE A 146 -4.46 -16.53 -8.52
CA ILE A 146 -3.67 -16.48 -7.28
C ILE A 146 -3.43 -15.03 -6.89
#